data_87558dc858d68b929d01df943ac2185b
#
_entry.id   87558dc858d68b929d01df943ac2185b
#
_cell.length_a   1.000
_cell.length_b   1.000
_cell.length_c   1.000
_cell.angle_alpha   90.00
_cell.angle_beta   90.00
_cell.angle_gamma   90.00
#
_symmetry.space_group_name_H-M   'P 1'
#
loop_
_entity.id
_entity.type
_entity.pdbx_description
1 polymer ?
#
loop_
_entity_poly.entity_id
_entity_poly.type
_entity_poly.pdbx_seq_one_letter_code
_entity_poly.pdbx_strand_id
1 'polypeptide(L)'
;MSGRILVVDDVATNRLILKAKLSSAYFDVVLAECGQQALNLAKTAQPDIILLDVMMPDMDGYQVCTILKNTPETAHIPVVMVTAMGAPEERIRGLDAGADDFLSKPINDVALFARVRNLVRVKIMFDELRMRDSTTRELGLSDFVDGLSPMREPNGSVLLAASSMEEATAWRSGLIEKLDVQVFSTGSEREAFTLAALESPDAYVVHQR
;
A
#
# COMPACT_ATOMS: atom_id res chain seq x y z
N MET A 1 11.93 -7.93 -14.21
CA MET A 1 12.50 -7.48 -12.92
C MET A 1 12.08 -8.49 -11.87
N SER A 2 13.02 -9.12 -11.20
CA SER A 2 12.76 -10.08 -10.13
C SER A 2 12.79 -9.31 -8.81
N GLY A 3 11.61 -9.08 -8.21
CA GLY A 3 11.53 -8.47 -6.88
C GLY A 3 11.96 -9.44 -5.78
N ARG A 4 12.43 -8.91 -4.65
CA ARG A 4 12.77 -9.69 -3.45
C ARG A 4 11.59 -9.75 -2.49
N ILE A 5 11.23 -10.94 -2.06
CA ILE A 5 10.09 -11.19 -1.18
C ILE A 5 10.58 -11.78 0.13
N LEU A 6 10.21 -11.17 1.24
CA LEU A 6 10.41 -11.73 2.57
C LEU A 6 9.15 -12.52 2.96
N VAL A 7 9.30 -13.81 3.20
CA VAL A 7 8.23 -14.70 3.67
C VAL A 7 8.45 -15.00 5.14
N VAL A 8 7.46 -14.67 5.95
CA VAL A 8 7.48 -14.83 7.42
C VAL A 8 6.34 -15.75 7.83
N ASP A 9 6.66 -16.91 8.40
CA ASP A 9 5.70 -17.91 8.91
C ASP A 9 6.47 -18.81 9.86
N ASP A 10 5.95 -19.17 11.02
CA ASP A 10 6.62 -20.03 11.99
C ASP A 10 6.70 -21.49 11.53
N VAL A 11 5.78 -21.91 10.67
CA VAL A 11 5.72 -23.28 10.13
C VAL A 11 6.64 -23.44 8.93
N ALA A 12 7.70 -24.24 9.06
CA ALA A 12 8.71 -24.46 8.03
C ALA A 12 8.12 -24.93 6.69
N THR A 13 7.09 -25.79 6.72
CA THR A 13 6.42 -26.30 5.52
C THR A 13 5.76 -25.17 4.73
N ASN A 14 5.09 -24.23 5.40
CA ASN A 14 4.47 -23.08 4.75
C ASN A 14 5.53 -22.21 4.06
N ARG A 15 6.64 -21.91 4.75
CA ARG A 15 7.76 -21.15 4.19
C ARG A 15 8.31 -21.81 2.92
N LEU A 16 8.52 -23.13 2.94
CA LEU A 16 9.06 -23.86 1.81
C LEU A 16 8.09 -23.89 0.62
N ILE A 17 6.80 -24.08 0.87
CA ILE A 17 5.76 -24.03 -0.19
C ILE A 17 5.74 -22.66 -0.85
N LEU A 18 5.68 -21.57 -0.05
CA LEU A 18 5.68 -20.20 -0.59
C LEU A 18 6.97 -19.91 -1.34
N LYS A 19 8.12 -20.31 -0.80
CA LYS A 19 9.41 -20.18 -1.49
C LYS A 19 9.39 -20.87 -2.84
N ALA A 20 8.95 -22.12 -2.92
CA ALA A 20 8.89 -22.87 -4.17
C ALA A 20 8.00 -22.18 -5.20
N LYS A 21 6.78 -21.75 -4.79
CA LYS A 21 5.83 -21.03 -5.67
C LYS A 21 6.41 -19.71 -6.18
N LEU A 22 6.94 -18.88 -5.31
CA LEU A 22 7.45 -17.56 -5.66
C LEU A 22 8.73 -17.65 -6.49
N SER A 23 9.65 -18.60 -6.16
CA SER A 23 10.86 -18.82 -6.94
C SER A 23 10.56 -19.36 -8.35
N SER A 24 9.50 -20.16 -8.52
CA SER A 24 9.04 -20.60 -9.84
C SER A 24 8.54 -19.45 -10.71
N ALA A 25 8.13 -18.35 -10.10
CA ALA A 25 7.73 -17.10 -10.75
C ALA A 25 8.88 -16.07 -10.83
N TYR A 26 10.12 -16.52 -10.63
CA TYR A 26 11.35 -15.74 -10.72
C TYR A 26 11.51 -14.63 -9.68
N PHE A 27 10.90 -14.76 -8.50
CA PHE A 27 11.15 -13.87 -7.37
C PHE A 27 12.33 -14.38 -6.53
N ASP A 28 13.13 -13.43 -5.99
CA ASP A 28 14.13 -13.72 -4.96
C ASP A 28 13.42 -13.84 -3.60
N VAL A 29 13.60 -14.95 -2.88
CA VAL A 29 12.82 -15.23 -1.67
C VAL A 29 13.72 -15.40 -0.46
N VAL A 30 13.54 -14.50 0.51
CA VAL A 30 14.16 -14.55 1.84
C VAL A 30 13.14 -15.12 2.83
N LEU A 31 13.58 -15.94 3.78
CA LEU A 31 12.70 -16.60 4.75
C LEU A 31 13.00 -16.11 6.16
N ALA A 32 11.95 -15.90 6.96
CA ALA A 32 12.01 -15.66 8.39
C ALA A 32 11.07 -16.62 9.12
N GLU A 33 11.50 -17.14 10.27
CA GLU A 33 10.74 -18.10 11.07
C GLU A 33 10.04 -17.48 12.29
N CYS A 34 10.31 -16.22 12.59
CA CYS A 34 9.70 -15.49 13.69
C CYS A 34 9.71 -13.98 13.42
N GLY A 35 8.93 -13.23 14.20
CA GLY A 35 8.80 -11.78 14.07
C GLY A 35 10.13 -11.04 14.23
N GLN A 36 10.96 -11.42 15.20
CA GLN A 36 12.26 -10.77 15.42
C GLN A 36 13.21 -10.92 14.22
N GLN A 37 13.25 -12.11 13.62
CA GLN A 37 14.04 -12.36 12.41
C GLN A 37 13.49 -11.55 11.23
N ALA A 38 12.17 -11.45 11.10
CA ALA A 38 11.52 -10.65 10.07
C ALA A 38 11.90 -9.16 10.14
N LEU A 39 11.88 -8.57 11.34
CA LEU A 39 12.28 -7.18 11.56
C LEU A 39 13.75 -6.92 11.17
N ASN A 40 14.65 -7.84 11.51
CA ASN A 40 16.07 -7.75 11.15
C ASN A 40 16.27 -7.88 9.63
N LEU A 41 15.61 -8.86 9.00
CA LEU A 41 15.72 -9.10 7.55
C LEU A 41 15.05 -7.98 6.72
N ALA A 42 13.98 -7.37 7.21
CA ALA A 42 13.37 -6.22 6.57
C ALA A 42 14.37 -5.06 6.38
N LYS A 43 15.24 -4.83 7.38
CA LYS A 43 16.28 -3.79 7.33
C LYS A 43 17.49 -4.21 6.48
N THR A 44 17.97 -5.44 6.65
CA THR A 44 19.23 -5.89 6.04
C THR A 44 19.08 -6.39 4.62
N ALA A 45 17.98 -7.11 4.31
CA ALA A 45 17.72 -7.66 2.99
C ALA A 45 16.94 -6.69 2.09
N GLN A 46 16.33 -5.66 2.64
CA GLN A 46 15.51 -4.65 1.93
C GLN A 46 14.54 -5.28 0.91
N PRO A 47 13.57 -6.08 1.36
CA PRO A 47 12.64 -6.72 0.46
C PRO A 47 11.69 -5.70 -0.19
N ASP A 48 11.21 -6.04 -1.39
CA ASP A 48 10.21 -5.24 -2.10
C ASP A 48 8.79 -5.47 -1.58
N ILE A 49 8.57 -6.59 -0.87
CA ILE A 49 7.29 -6.95 -0.24
C ILE A 49 7.54 -7.95 0.88
N ILE A 50 6.68 -7.92 1.89
CA ILE A 50 6.68 -8.87 3.01
C ILE A 50 5.36 -9.66 2.99
N LEU A 51 5.44 -10.98 2.94
CA LEU A 51 4.31 -11.89 3.23
C LEU A 51 4.43 -12.33 4.68
N LEU A 52 3.48 -11.94 5.51
CA LEU A 52 3.57 -12.04 6.97
C LEU A 52 2.43 -12.88 7.52
N ASP A 53 2.75 -14.02 8.10
CA ASP A 53 1.75 -14.79 8.86
C ASP A 53 1.29 -14.00 10.09
N VAL A 54 -0.01 -14.05 10.34
CA VAL A 54 -0.61 -13.40 11.51
C VAL A 54 -0.36 -14.23 12.77
N MET A 55 -0.48 -15.55 12.67
CA MET A 55 -0.45 -16.44 13.83
C MET A 55 0.97 -17.00 14.05
N MET A 56 1.77 -16.26 14.79
CA MET A 56 3.13 -16.69 15.17
C MET A 56 3.29 -16.65 16.70
N PRO A 57 4.11 -17.53 17.29
CA PRO A 57 4.43 -17.48 18.70
C PRO A 57 5.28 -16.24 19.03
N ASP A 58 5.24 -15.80 20.27
CA ASP A 58 5.99 -14.68 20.87
C ASP A 58 5.57 -13.29 20.36
N MET A 59 5.63 -13.07 19.05
CA MET A 59 5.25 -11.81 18.38
C MET A 59 4.32 -12.10 17.21
N ASP A 60 3.06 -11.69 17.33
CA ASP A 60 2.08 -11.88 16.25
C ASP A 60 2.34 -10.99 15.03
N GLY A 61 1.74 -11.34 13.89
CA GLY A 61 1.94 -10.58 12.66
C GLY A 61 1.47 -9.14 12.72
N TYR A 62 0.48 -8.81 13.57
CA TYR A 62 0.02 -7.44 13.75
C TYR A 62 1.08 -6.59 14.44
N GLN A 63 1.72 -7.13 15.48
CA GLN A 63 2.81 -6.45 16.19
C GLN A 63 4.01 -6.22 15.26
N VAL A 64 4.39 -7.24 14.48
CA VAL A 64 5.47 -7.11 13.48
C VAL A 64 5.14 -6.02 12.47
N CYS A 65 3.93 -6.03 11.90
CA CYS A 65 3.47 -5.04 10.94
C CYS A 65 3.52 -3.62 11.52
N THR A 66 2.98 -3.42 12.72
CA THR A 66 3.00 -2.13 13.41
C THR A 66 4.42 -1.61 13.59
N ILE A 67 5.36 -2.46 13.99
CA ILE A 67 6.77 -2.07 14.15
C ILE A 67 7.39 -1.70 12.81
N LEU A 68 7.17 -2.50 11.75
CA LEU A 68 7.66 -2.22 10.40
C LEU A 68 7.16 -0.88 9.88
N LYS A 69 5.87 -0.60 10.04
CA LYS A 69 5.22 0.63 9.54
C LYS A 69 5.58 1.88 10.35
N ASN A 70 5.95 1.73 11.61
CA ASN A 70 6.42 2.82 12.45
C ASN A 70 7.94 3.05 12.39
N THR A 71 8.69 2.19 11.69
CA THR A 71 10.14 2.30 11.54
C THR A 71 10.46 2.96 10.18
N PRO A 72 11.09 4.15 10.12
CA PRO A 72 11.31 4.89 8.88
C PRO A 72 12.02 4.09 7.78
N GLU A 73 12.96 3.21 8.16
CA GLU A 73 13.73 2.39 7.21
C GLU A 73 12.91 1.27 6.56
N THR A 74 11.76 0.90 7.15
CA THR A 74 10.93 -0.22 6.68
C THR A 74 9.48 0.15 6.39
N ALA A 75 9.03 1.35 6.79
CA ALA A 75 7.64 1.81 6.65
C ALA A 75 7.13 1.78 5.19
N HIS A 76 8.04 2.00 4.24
CA HIS A 76 7.74 2.02 2.82
C HIS A 76 7.60 0.63 2.18
N ILE A 77 7.93 -0.45 2.91
CA ILE A 77 7.83 -1.82 2.40
C ILE A 77 6.39 -2.28 2.53
N PRO A 78 5.74 -2.71 1.42
CA PRO A 78 4.40 -3.26 1.48
C PRO A 78 4.35 -4.56 2.29
N VAL A 79 3.32 -4.68 3.15
CA VAL A 79 3.08 -5.86 3.98
C VAL A 79 1.74 -6.49 3.59
N VAL A 80 1.76 -7.75 3.18
CA VAL A 80 0.58 -8.58 2.95
C VAL A 80 0.44 -9.56 4.10
N MET A 81 -0.62 -9.45 4.86
CA MET A 81 -0.91 -10.40 5.93
C MET A 81 -1.47 -11.69 5.37
N VAL A 82 -0.96 -12.81 5.85
CA VAL A 82 -1.43 -14.15 5.53
C VAL A 82 -2.16 -14.69 6.76
N THR A 83 -3.47 -14.93 6.65
CA THR A 83 -4.29 -15.33 7.79
C THR A 83 -5.13 -16.55 7.50
N ALA A 84 -5.33 -17.42 8.50
CA ALA A 84 -6.23 -18.55 8.42
C ALA A 84 -7.71 -18.13 8.54
N MET A 85 -7.96 -16.92 9.03
CA MET A 85 -9.30 -16.43 9.35
C MET A 85 -9.72 -15.31 8.41
N GLY A 86 -10.98 -15.33 7.99
CA GLY A 86 -11.59 -14.33 7.12
C GLY A 86 -12.57 -13.42 7.87
N ALA A 87 -12.47 -13.34 9.21
CA ALA A 87 -13.36 -12.51 10.00
C ALA A 87 -13.13 -11.02 9.71
N PRO A 88 -14.20 -10.22 9.55
CA PRO A 88 -14.09 -8.79 9.29
C PRO A 88 -13.24 -8.04 10.32
N GLU A 89 -13.34 -8.44 11.59
CA GLU A 89 -12.60 -7.83 12.71
C GLU A 89 -11.08 -7.99 12.56
N GLU A 90 -10.63 -9.12 12.05
CA GLU A 90 -9.20 -9.37 11.83
C GLU A 90 -8.63 -8.52 10.68
N ARG A 91 -9.45 -8.31 9.64
CA ARG A 91 -9.05 -7.40 8.55
C ARG A 91 -8.96 -5.97 9.02
N ILE A 92 -9.89 -5.51 9.86
CA ILE A 92 -9.85 -4.17 10.47
C ILE A 92 -8.58 -4.04 11.31
N ARG A 93 -8.32 -5.01 12.19
CA ARG A 93 -7.11 -5.03 13.03
C ARG A 93 -5.81 -4.99 12.21
N GLY A 94 -5.78 -5.67 11.08
CA GLY A 94 -4.63 -5.65 10.19
C GLY A 94 -4.46 -4.31 9.46
N LEU A 95 -5.55 -3.67 9.04
CA LEU A 95 -5.51 -2.32 8.47
C LEU A 95 -5.03 -1.30 9.51
N ASP A 96 -5.51 -1.39 10.75
CA ASP A 96 -5.06 -0.55 11.86
C ASP A 96 -3.57 -0.73 12.15
N ALA A 97 -3.04 -1.95 11.95
CA ALA A 97 -1.60 -2.24 12.05
C ALA A 97 -0.79 -1.72 10.84
N GLY A 98 -1.46 -1.19 9.81
CA GLY A 98 -0.84 -0.63 8.61
C GLY A 98 -0.57 -1.64 7.49
N ALA A 99 -1.22 -2.81 7.48
CA ALA A 99 -1.09 -3.76 6.39
C ALA A 99 -1.67 -3.22 5.08
N ASP A 100 -0.99 -3.50 3.97
CA ASP A 100 -1.38 -3.02 2.64
C ASP A 100 -2.38 -3.98 1.96
N ASP A 101 -2.33 -5.28 2.27
CA ASP A 101 -3.28 -6.27 1.72
C ASP A 101 -3.32 -7.55 2.58
N PHE A 102 -4.22 -8.49 2.21
CA PHE A 102 -4.47 -9.74 2.93
C PHE A 102 -4.56 -10.92 1.98
N LEU A 103 -4.09 -12.09 2.44
CA LEU A 103 -4.27 -13.38 1.80
C LEU A 103 -4.83 -14.38 2.81
N SER A 104 -5.92 -15.05 2.44
CA SER A 104 -6.51 -16.12 3.29
C SER A 104 -5.80 -17.45 3.04
N LYS A 105 -5.54 -18.21 4.09
CA LYS A 105 -5.15 -19.62 4.01
C LYS A 105 -6.42 -20.50 3.80
N PRO A 106 -6.41 -21.50 2.90
CA PRO A 106 -5.29 -21.90 2.05
C PRO A 106 -5.03 -20.88 0.93
N ILE A 107 -3.74 -20.58 0.70
CA ILE A 107 -3.33 -19.54 -0.24
C ILE A 107 -3.64 -19.97 -1.67
N ASN A 108 -4.50 -19.21 -2.34
CA ASN A 108 -4.78 -19.36 -3.75
C ASN A 108 -3.63 -18.74 -4.58
N ASP A 109 -3.08 -19.50 -5.53
CA ASP A 109 -1.91 -19.07 -6.32
C ASP A 109 -2.22 -17.85 -7.19
N VAL A 110 -3.40 -17.79 -7.79
CA VAL A 110 -3.81 -16.63 -8.62
C VAL A 110 -3.86 -15.36 -7.77
N ALA A 111 -4.46 -15.45 -6.58
CA ALA A 111 -4.53 -14.34 -5.65
C ALA A 111 -3.15 -13.91 -5.14
N LEU A 112 -2.27 -14.88 -4.81
CA LEU A 112 -0.90 -14.63 -4.38
C LEU A 112 -0.12 -13.85 -5.44
N PHE A 113 -0.06 -14.39 -6.67
CA PHE A 113 0.72 -13.78 -7.74
C PHE A 113 0.17 -12.42 -8.19
N ALA A 114 -1.16 -12.24 -8.20
CA ALA A 114 -1.77 -10.97 -8.54
C ALA A 114 -1.37 -9.87 -7.54
N ARG A 115 -1.47 -10.14 -6.24
CA ARG A 115 -1.12 -9.17 -5.17
C ARG A 115 0.37 -8.87 -5.15
N VAL A 116 1.21 -9.91 -5.17
CA VAL A 116 2.66 -9.75 -5.16
C VAL A 116 3.13 -8.90 -6.34
N ARG A 117 2.68 -9.20 -7.56
CA ARG A 117 3.07 -8.42 -8.75
C ARG A 117 2.62 -6.98 -8.69
N ASN A 118 1.40 -6.73 -8.22
CA ASN A 118 0.88 -5.37 -8.09
C ASN A 118 1.71 -4.56 -7.08
N LEU A 119 1.91 -5.09 -5.88
CA LEU A 119 2.60 -4.36 -4.82
C LEU A 119 4.09 -4.17 -5.12
N VAL A 120 4.77 -5.17 -5.68
CA VAL A 120 6.16 -5.03 -6.14
C VAL A 120 6.28 -3.95 -7.21
N ARG A 121 5.34 -3.91 -8.16
CA ARG A 121 5.32 -2.86 -9.19
C ARG A 121 5.14 -1.47 -8.59
N VAL A 122 4.19 -1.31 -7.69
CA VAL A 122 3.94 -0.04 -6.99
C VAL A 122 5.19 0.39 -6.21
N LYS A 123 5.80 -0.53 -5.46
CA LYS A 123 7.02 -0.27 -4.69
C LYS A 123 8.17 0.22 -5.58
N ILE A 124 8.41 -0.44 -6.71
CA ILE A 124 9.46 -0.03 -7.65
C ILE A 124 9.20 1.38 -8.20
N MET A 125 7.95 1.70 -8.54
CA MET A 125 7.59 3.05 -9.00
C MET A 125 7.86 4.12 -7.93
N PHE A 126 7.50 3.85 -6.68
CA PHE A 126 7.79 4.76 -5.55
C PHE A 126 9.29 4.94 -5.31
N ASP A 127 10.08 3.87 -5.41
CA ASP A 127 11.53 3.95 -5.25
C ASP A 127 12.18 4.77 -6.37
N GLU A 128 11.72 4.62 -7.61
CA GLU A 128 12.18 5.45 -8.74
C GLU A 128 11.86 6.93 -8.54
N LEU A 129 10.67 7.27 -8.04
CA LEU A 129 10.30 8.65 -7.73
C LEU A 129 11.18 9.22 -6.60
N ARG A 130 11.39 8.47 -5.52
CA ARG A 130 12.27 8.90 -4.42
C ARG A 130 13.71 9.12 -4.87
N MET A 131 14.23 8.27 -5.75
CA MET A 131 15.57 8.45 -6.32
C MET A 131 15.68 9.72 -7.15
N ARG A 132 14.66 10.06 -7.92
CA ARG A 132 14.60 11.32 -8.69
C ARG A 132 14.62 12.53 -7.77
N ASP A 133 13.79 12.52 -6.72
CA ASP A 133 13.70 13.61 -5.74
C ASP A 133 15.03 13.82 -5.00
N SER A 134 15.68 12.73 -4.57
CA SER A 134 16.99 12.83 -3.89
C SER A 134 18.07 13.40 -4.82
N THR A 135 18.10 12.94 -6.07
CA THR A 135 19.05 13.44 -7.07
C THR A 135 18.82 14.92 -7.38
N THR A 136 17.56 15.36 -7.47
CA THR A 136 17.20 16.77 -7.69
C THR A 136 17.66 17.66 -6.53
N ARG A 137 17.53 17.17 -5.28
CA ARG A 137 18.01 17.88 -4.08
C ARG A 137 19.52 17.91 -3.99
N GLU A 138 20.21 16.79 -4.26
CA GLU A 138 21.69 16.71 -4.23
C GLU A 138 22.35 17.60 -5.30
N LEU A 139 21.69 17.76 -6.45
CA LEU A 139 22.17 18.63 -7.53
C LEU A 139 21.84 20.12 -7.29
N GLY A 140 21.15 20.47 -6.18
CA GLY A 140 20.76 21.85 -5.89
C GLY A 140 19.75 22.42 -6.88
N LEU A 141 19.06 21.57 -7.63
CA LEU A 141 18.07 21.95 -8.63
C LEU A 141 16.67 22.15 -8.04
N SER A 142 16.46 21.82 -6.75
CA SER A 142 15.19 22.00 -6.05
C SER A 142 14.72 23.46 -6.12
N ASP A 143 15.62 24.41 -5.83
CA ASP A 143 15.31 25.84 -5.86
C ASP A 143 15.03 26.36 -7.29
N PHE A 144 15.56 25.69 -8.30
CA PHE A 144 15.32 26.02 -9.71
C PHE A 144 13.97 25.48 -10.20
N VAL A 145 13.57 24.29 -9.73
CA VAL A 145 12.29 23.66 -10.07
C VAL A 145 11.14 24.35 -9.32
N ASP A 146 11.34 24.69 -8.03
CA ASP A 146 10.33 25.44 -7.24
C ASP A 146 10.12 26.86 -7.77
N GLY A 147 11.15 27.49 -8.38
CA GLY A 147 11.05 28.81 -9.01
C GLY A 147 10.40 28.79 -10.40
N LEU A 148 10.28 27.63 -11.06
CA LEU A 148 9.67 27.46 -12.38
C LEU A 148 8.28 26.86 -12.32
N SER A 149 7.79 26.48 -11.14
CA SER A 149 6.43 25.95 -10.97
C SER A 149 5.41 27.08 -10.98
N PRO A 150 4.65 27.26 -12.07
CA PRO A 150 3.44 28.07 -12.01
C PRO A 150 2.37 27.24 -11.30
N MET A 151 1.97 27.69 -10.13
CA MET A 151 0.93 27.07 -9.30
C MET A 151 1.20 25.59 -8.96
N ARG A 152 1.35 25.33 -7.69
CA ARG A 152 1.41 23.98 -7.12
C ARG A 152 0.19 23.20 -7.62
N GLU A 153 0.37 22.27 -8.55
CA GLU A 153 -0.70 21.37 -8.92
C GLU A 153 -1.05 20.53 -7.69
N PRO A 154 -2.34 20.38 -7.37
CA PRO A 154 -2.76 19.57 -6.24
C PRO A 154 -2.21 18.14 -6.41
N ASN A 155 -1.77 17.52 -5.32
CA ASN A 155 -1.12 16.20 -5.29
C ASN A 155 -2.02 15.02 -5.69
N GLY A 156 -3.16 15.28 -6.28
CA GLY A 156 -4.12 14.30 -6.75
C GLY A 156 -5.50 14.89 -6.94
N SER A 157 -6.41 14.09 -7.44
CA SER A 157 -7.79 14.46 -7.70
C SER A 157 -8.78 13.48 -7.09
N VAL A 158 -9.84 13.98 -6.48
CA VAL A 158 -10.88 13.16 -5.83
C VAL A 158 -12.25 13.57 -6.38
N LEU A 159 -13.01 12.59 -6.84
CA LEU A 159 -14.42 12.77 -7.17
C LEU A 159 -15.31 12.37 -5.99
N LEU A 160 -16.10 13.32 -5.52
CA LEU A 160 -17.04 13.17 -4.42
C LEU A 160 -18.46 13.15 -4.95
N ALA A 161 -19.12 12.00 -4.82
CA ALA A 161 -20.52 11.82 -5.19
C ALA A 161 -21.38 11.65 -3.92
N ALA A 162 -22.21 12.63 -3.62
CA ALA A 162 -23.13 12.61 -2.49
C ALA A 162 -24.59 12.52 -2.94
N SER A 163 -25.51 12.31 -2.00
CA SER A 163 -26.93 12.25 -2.29
C SER A 163 -27.58 13.61 -2.56
N SER A 164 -26.89 14.70 -2.23
CA SER A 164 -27.29 16.08 -2.53
C SER A 164 -26.08 16.98 -2.73
N MET A 165 -26.28 18.13 -3.42
CA MET A 165 -25.22 19.12 -3.63
C MET A 165 -24.81 19.82 -2.33
N GLU A 166 -25.71 19.99 -1.38
CA GLU A 166 -25.41 20.56 -0.06
C GLU A 166 -24.43 19.67 0.71
N GLU A 167 -24.68 18.38 0.72
CA GLU A 167 -23.83 17.38 1.35
C GLU A 167 -22.46 17.29 0.67
N ALA A 168 -22.46 17.27 -0.68
CA ALA A 168 -21.23 17.29 -1.48
C ALA A 168 -20.37 18.52 -1.17
N THR A 169 -20.97 19.69 -1.00
CA THR A 169 -20.28 20.94 -0.70
C THR A 169 -19.69 20.95 0.72
N ALA A 170 -20.43 20.42 1.70
CA ALA A 170 -19.95 20.31 3.08
C ALA A 170 -18.72 19.40 3.17
N TRP A 171 -18.74 18.26 2.51
CA TRP A 171 -17.62 17.32 2.48
C TRP A 171 -16.41 17.86 1.71
N ARG A 172 -16.66 18.55 0.58
CA ARG A 172 -15.61 19.21 -0.21
C ARG A 172 -14.79 20.17 0.64
N SER A 173 -15.46 21.01 1.44
CA SER A 173 -14.78 21.97 2.31
C SER A 173 -13.87 21.28 3.32
N GLY A 174 -14.33 20.20 3.95
CA GLY A 174 -13.54 19.43 4.90
C GLY A 174 -12.36 18.68 4.27
N LEU A 175 -12.47 18.24 3.02
CA LEU A 175 -11.40 17.57 2.30
C LEU A 175 -10.32 18.55 1.84
N ILE A 176 -10.69 19.69 1.26
CA ILE A 176 -9.74 20.72 0.79
C ILE A 176 -8.93 21.30 1.95
N GLU A 177 -9.53 21.43 3.14
CA GLU A 177 -8.83 21.94 4.32
C GLU A 177 -7.75 20.98 4.85
N LYS A 178 -7.91 19.67 4.63
CA LYS A 178 -7.04 18.63 5.19
C LYS A 178 -6.09 18.00 4.17
N LEU A 179 -6.43 18.04 2.90
CA LEU A 179 -5.70 17.36 1.83
C LEU A 179 -5.39 18.35 0.70
N ASP A 180 -4.16 18.29 0.20
CA ASP A 180 -3.71 19.05 -0.96
C ASP A 180 -4.12 18.30 -2.25
N VAL A 181 -5.44 18.28 -2.51
CA VAL A 181 -6.04 17.57 -3.65
C VAL A 181 -7.08 18.42 -4.35
N GLN A 182 -7.23 18.19 -5.66
CA GLN A 182 -8.33 18.77 -6.42
C GLN A 182 -9.61 17.96 -6.14
N VAL A 183 -10.68 18.62 -5.72
CA VAL A 183 -11.94 17.94 -5.38
C VAL A 183 -13.02 18.31 -6.38
N PHE A 184 -13.45 17.34 -7.18
CA PHE A 184 -14.67 17.40 -7.97
C PHE A 184 -15.84 16.92 -7.11
N SER A 185 -16.96 17.60 -7.13
CA SER A 185 -18.11 17.23 -6.29
C SER A 185 -19.42 17.31 -7.06
N THR A 186 -20.29 16.33 -6.83
CA THR A 186 -21.63 16.29 -7.43
C THR A 186 -22.66 15.70 -6.46
N GLY A 187 -23.88 16.18 -6.54
CA GLY A 187 -25.06 15.64 -5.82
C GLY A 187 -25.90 14.71 -6.69
N SER A 188 -25.39 14.27 -7.86
CA SER A 188 -26.14 13.46 -8.82
C SER A 188 -25.29 12.28 -9.30
N GLU A 189 -25.84 11.09 -9.20
CA GLU A 189 -25.21 9.85 -9.69
C GLU A 189 -24.85 9.92 -11.18
N ARG A 190 -25.75 10.50 -11.99
CA ARG A 190 -25.55 10.62 -13.44
C ARG A 190 -24.40 11.58 -13.79
N GLU A 191 -24.27 12.67 -13.05
CA GLU A 191 -23.16 13.61 -13.21
C GLU A 191 -21.84 13.00 -12.72
N ALA A 192 -21.88 12.17 -11.68
CA ALA A 192 -20.70 11.49 -11.17
C ALA A 192 -20.03 10.62 -12.24
N PHE A 193 -20.81 9.84 -13.01
CA PHE A 193 -20.28 9.05 -14.12
C PHE A 193 -19.66 9.93 -15.23
N THR A 194 -20.28 11.06 -15.51
CA THR A 194 -19.77 11.98 -16.54
C THR A 194 -18.46 12.62 -16.10
N LEU A 195 -18.39 13.10 -14.86
CA LEU A 195 -17.17 13.68 -14.28
C LEU A 195 -16.06 12.65 -14.15
N ALA A 196 -16.38 11.42 -13.75
CA ALA A 196 -15.41 10.33 -13.68
C ALA A 196 -14.75 10.03 -15.04
N ALA A 197 -15.52 10.10 -16.12
CA ALA A 197 -15.02 9.87 -17.47
C ALA A 197 -14.22 11.04 -18.05
N LEU A 198 -14.55 12.27 -17.67
CA LEU A 198 -13.89 13.49 -18.18
C LEU A 198 -12.61 13.81 -17.40
N GLU A 199 -12.65 13.73 -16.08
CA GLU A 199 -11.59 14.24 -15.21
C GLU A 199 -10.63 13.13 -14.72
N SER A 200 -11.00 11.84 -14.93
CA SER A 200 -10.19 10.67 -14.54
C SER A 200 -9.58 10.78 -13.13
N PRO A 201 -10.38 10.99 -12.09
CA PRO A 201 -9.88 11.26 -10.75
C PRO A 201 -9.13 10.05 -10.16
N ASP A 202 -8.15 10.32 -9.29
CA ASP A 202 -7.33 9.29 -8.65
C ASP A 202 -8.09 8.48 -7.58
N ALA A 203 -9.11 9.10 -6.99
CA ALA A 203 -9.96 8.44 -5.97
C ALA A 203 -11.43 8.86 -6.08
N TYR A 204 -12.30 7.97 -5.59
CA TYR A 204 -13.75 8.15 -5.55
C TYR A 204 -14.25 8.03 -4.13
N VAL A 205 -15.05 9.01 -3.69
CA VAL A 205 -15.80 8.95 -2.42
C VAL A 205 -17.28 8.98 -2.75
N VAL A 206 -17.98 7.88 -2.48
CA VAL A 206 -19.41 7.72 -2.80
C VAL A 206 -20.19 7.51 -1.50
N HIS A 207 -21.16 8.36 -1.24
CA HIS A 207 -22.11 8.18 -0.16
C HIS A 207 -23.32 7.38 -0.66
N GLN A 208 -23.48 6.17 -0.15
CA GLN A 208 -24.70 5.37 -0.33
C GLN A 208 -25.62 5.54 0.90
N ARG A 209 -26.89 5.79 0.64
CA ARG A 209 -27.94 5.71 1.67
C ARG A 209 -28.30 4.29 1.98
#